data_e5ac0d64c5e1173cbffa46506f9d56a5
#
_entry.id   e5ac0d64c5e1173cbffa46506f9d56a5
#
_cell.length_a   1.000
_cell.length_b   1.000
_cell.length_c   1.000
_cell.angle_alpha   90.00
_cell.angle_beta   90.00
_cell.angle_gamma   90.00
#
_symmetry.space_group_name_H-M   'P 1'
#
loop_
_entity.id
_entity.type
_entity.pdbx_description
1 polymer ?
#
loop_
_entity_poly.entity_id
_entity_poly.type
_entity_poly.pdbx_seq_one_letter_code
_entity_poly.pdbx_strand_id
1 'polypeptide(L)'
;MLDAAVQMFSVNGYHETSMDAIAAEAEISKPMLYLYYGSKEELFGAVLNRELSRFVDAVRGDIDFTLSPKDLLRNAVVSYLSYIDANRASWIVLYTQATSSQTFSHTVREGREKIVDLVARLLQSGTRNPQPDTDFDMMAVALVGAGEAVANSVSTGDADVHDAAQLMINLFWGGLKGKPSDTQTHPATTA
;
A
#
# COMPACT_ATOMS: atom_id res chain seq x y z
N MET A 1 -13.77 -18.99 6.18
CA MET A 1 -14.73 -17.87 6.37
C MET A 1 -14.15 -16.52 5.93
N LEU A 2 -13.14 -15.97 6.62
CA LEU A 2 -12.61 -14.65 6.26
C LEU A 2 -11.95 -14.61 4.88
N ASP A 3 -11.29 -15.69 4.42
CA ASP A 3 -10.70 -15.72 3.07
C ASP A 3 -11.79 -15.75 2.00
N ALA A 4 -12.85 -16.54 2.19
CA ALA A 4 -14.01 -16.53 1.32
C ALA A 4 -14.69 -15.15 1.28
N ALA A 5 -14.81 -14.48 2.44
CA ALA A 5 -15.35 -13.13 2.52
C ALA A 5 -14.48 -12.12 1.75
N VAL A 6 -13.14 -12.19 1.86
CA VAL A 6 -12.21 -11.34 1.08
C VAL A 6 -12.45 -11.54 -0.42
N GLN A 7 -12.50 -12.78 -0.90
CA GLN A 7 -12.73 -13.08 -2.31
C GLN A 7 -14.07 -12.50 -2.78
N MET A 8 -15.16 -12.79 -2.05
CA MET A 8 -16.49 -12.31 -2.42
C MET A 8 -16.60 -10.78 -2.42
N PHE A 9 -16.05 -10.11 -1.40
CA PHE A 9 -16.05 -8.65 -1.33
C PHE A 9 -15.16 -8.00 -2.38
N SER A 10 -14.03 -8.60 -2.73
CA SER A 10 -13.14 -8.05 -3.75
C SER A 10 -13.74 -8.09 -5.15
N VAL A 11 -14.51 -9.14 -5.46
CA VAL A 11 -15.10 -9.35 -6.80
C VAL A 11 -16.43 -8.63 -6.96
N ASN A 12 -17.34 -8.78 -5.98
CA ASN A 12 -18.72 -8.27 -6.10
C ASN A 12 -18.93 -6.94 -5.38
N GLY A 13 -17.98 -6.50 -4.56
CA GLY A 13 -18.14 -5.35 -3.68
C GLY A 13 -18.93 -5.66 -2.40
N TYR A 14 -18.83 -4.74 -1.42
CA TYR A 14 -19.50 -4.90 -0.13
C TYR A 14 -21.03 -4.98 -0.26
N HIS A 15 -21.64 -4.10 -1.04
CA HIS A 15 -23.10 -3.98 -1.10
C HIS A 15 -23.76 -5.19 -1.74
N GLU A 16 -23.22 -5.68 -2.87
CA GLU A 16 -23.79 -6.78 -3.65
C GLU A 16 -23.48 -8.17 -3.07
N THR A 17 -22.50 -8.27 -2.17
CA THR A 17 -22.16 -9.54 -1.53
C THR A 17 -23.16 -9.88 -0.43
N SER A 18 -23.76 -11.09 -0.48
CA SER A 18 -24.65 -11.60 0.56
C SER A 18 -23.94 -12.54 1.52
N MET A 19 -24.45 -12.64 2.76
CA MET A 19 -23.95 -13.63 3.74
C MET A 19 -24.13 -15.08 3.24
N ASP A 20 -25.17 -15.33 2.44
CA ASP A 20 -25.44 -16.64 1.86
C ASP A 20 -24.37 -17.03 0.82
N ALA A 21 -23.96 -16.08 -0.01
CA ALA A 21 -22.89 -16.28 -0.98
C ALA A 21 -21.55 -16.55 -0.29
N ILE A 22 -21.26 -15.81 0.78
CA ILE A 22 -20.03 -16.02 1.57
C ILE A 22 -20.06 -17.40 2.27
N ALA A 23 -21.20 -17.82 2.81
CA ALA A 23 -21.33 -19.11 3.44
C ALA A 23 -21.11 -20.26 2.44
N ALA A 24 -21.66 -20.13 1.23
CA ALA A 24 -21.48 -21.10 0.14
C ALA A 24 -20.01 -21.16 -0.29
N GLU A 25 -19.35 -20.01 -0.51
CA GLU A 25 -17.93 -19.93 -0.87
C GLU A 25 -17.01 -20.50 0.22
N ALA A 26 -17.38 -20.30 1.49
CA ALA A 26 -16.65 -20.84 2.64
C ALA A 26 -16.96 -22.32 2.93
N GLU A 27 -17.83 -22.96 2.15
CA GLU A 27 -18.29 -24.35 2.34
C GLU A 27 -18.85 -24.61 3.75
N ILE A 28 -19.56 -23.63 4.33
CA ILE A 28 -20.20 -23.73 5.64
C ILE A 28 -21.70 -23.45 5.56
N SER A 29 -22.44 -23.85 6.60
CA SER A 29 -23.86 -23.51 6.67
C SER A 29 -24.06 -22.02 7.02
N LYS A 30 -25.13 -21.42 6.48
CA LYS A 30 -25.54 -20.05 6.82
C LYS A 30 -25.69 -19.81 8.34
N PRO A 31 -26.34 -20.71 9.11
CA PRO A 31 -26.41 -20.55 10.57
C PRO A 31 -25.04 -20.52 11.24
N MET A 32 -24.07 -21.29 10.73
CA MET A 32 -22.71 -21.27 11.26
C MET A 32 -22.03 -19.91 11.03
N LEU A 33 -22.18 -19.31 9.83
CA LEU A 33 -21.62 -18.00 9.56
C LEU A 33 -22.22 -16.93 10.49
N TYR A 34 -23.56 -16.96 10.69
CA TYR A 34 -24.24 -16.03 11.60
C TYR A 34 -23.93 -16.27 13.08
N LEU A 35 -23.51 -17.47 13.46
CA LEU A 35 -23.04 -17.76 14.82
C LEU A 35 -21.73 -17.04 15.14
N TYR A 36 -20.84 -16.91 14.13
CA TYR A 36 -19.53 -16.24 14.30
C TYR A 36 -19.61 -14.72 14.07
N TYR A 37 -20.46 -14.30 13.11
CA TYR A 37 -20.60 -12.90 12.73
C TYR A 37 -22.10 -12.59 12.61
N GLY A 38 -22.63 -11.85 13.56
CA GLY A 38 -24.06 -11.54 13.63
C GLY A 38 -24.61 -10.79 12.43
N SER A 39 -23.74 -10.12 11.66
CA SER A 39 -24.11 -9.34 10.48
C SER A 39 -22.99 -9.30 9.43
N LYS A 40 -23.35 -8.89 8.19
CA LYS A 40 -22.39 -8.62 7.13
C LYS A 40 -21.40 -7.52 7.52
N GLU A 41 -21.86 -6.54 8.28
CA GLU A 41 -21.06 -5.43 8.78
C GLU A 41 -19.98 -5.91 9.77
N GLU A 42 -20.35 -6.77 10.73
CA GLU A 42 -19.40 -7.38 11.66
C GLU A 42 -18.37 -8.25 10.94
N LEU A 43 -18.80 -9.07 9.98
CA LEU A 43 -17.91 -9.88 9.16
C LEU A 43 -16.93 -9.02 8.37
N PHE A 44 -17.43 -7.95 7.74
CA PHE A 44 -16.58 -7.04 6.97
C PHE A 44 -15.58 -6.31 7.86
N GLY A 45 -15.99 -5.85 9.05
CA GLY A 45 -15.09 -5.28 10.06
C GLY A 45 -13.99 -6.25 10.48
N ALA A 46 -14.32 -7.53 10.69
CA ALA A 46 -13.34 -8.57 11.00
C ALA A 46 -12.36 -8.83 9.83
N VAL A 47 -12.85 -8.81 8.58
CA VAL A 47 -12.01 -8.86 7.38
C VAL A 47 -11.04 -7.70 7.36
N LEU A 48 -11.52 -6.46 7.51
CA LEU A 48 -10.67 -5.26 7.48
C LEU A 48 -9.58 -5.30 8.55
N ASN A 49 -9.93 -5.64 9.79
CA ASN A 49 -8.97 -5.72 10.87
C ASN A 49 -7.88 -6.75 10.61
N ARG A 50 -8.26 -7.94 10.09
CA ARG A 50 -7.30 -9.00 9.74
C ARG A 50 -6.37 -8.57 8.61
N GLU A 51 -6.93 -8.04 7.52
CA GLU A 51 -6.13 -7.68 6.35
C GLU A 51 -5.21 -6.47 6.62
N LEU A 52 -5.68 -5.49 7.41
CA LEU A 52 -4.84 -4.39 7.88
C LEU A 52 -3.68 -4.89 8.74
N SER A 53 -3.95 -5.80 9.68
CA SER A 53 -2.88 -6.36 10.52
C SER A 53 -1.83 -7.08 9.66
N ARG A 54 -2.27 -7.97 8.74
CA ARG A 54 -1.38 -8.69 7.82
C ARG A 54 -0.54 -7.74 6.98
N PHE A 55 -1.16 -6.68 6.46
CA PHE A 55 -0.48 -5.67 5.65
C PHE A 55 0.58 -4.92 6.46
N VAL A 56 0.22 -4.42 7.65
CA VAL A 56 1.15 -3.70 8.54
C VAL A 56 2.31 -4.61 8.96
N ASP A 57 2.04 -5.86 9.30
CA ASP A 57 3.06 -6.83 9.72
C ASP A 57 4.02 -7.17 8.56
N ALA A 58 3.49 -7.33 7.34
CA ALA A 58 4.32 -7.53 6.14
C ALA A 58 5.24 -6.34 5.87
N VAL A 59 4.71 -5.12 5.89
CA VAL A 59 5.52 -3.89 5.69
C VAL A 59 6.61 -3.75 6.75
N ARG A 60 6.33 -4.13 8.00
CA ARG A 60 7.32 -4.06 9.10
C ARG A 60 8.36 -5.17 9.05
N GLY A 61 7.95 -6.37 8.69
CA GLY A 61 8.80 -7.57 8.76
C GLY A 61 9.96 -7.56 7.78
N ASP A 62 9.82 -6.84 6.67
CA ASP A 62 10.83 -6.77 5.61
C ASP A 62 11.82 -5.61 5.76
N ILE A 63 11.75 -4.83 6.86
CA ILE A 63 12.66 -3.71 7.09
C ILE A 63 13.99 -4.21 7.67
N ASP A 64 15.05 -4.11 6.86
CA ASP A 64 16.43 -4.43 7.27
C ASP A 64 17.25 -3.14 7.47
N PHE A 65 17.41 -2.73 8.71
CA PHE A 65 18.17 -1.54 9.11
C PHE A 65 19.70 -1.66 8.90
N THR A 66 20.20 -2.82 8.51
CA THR A 66 21.63 -3.00 8.18
C THR A 66 21.98 -2.51 6.78
N LEU A 67 20.97 -2.33 5.92
CA LEU A 67 21.13 -1.88 4.55
C LEU A 67 21.51 -0.39 4.46
N SER A 68 22.10 0.00 3.32
CA SER A 68 22.25 1.42 3.01
C SER A 68 20.86 2.09 2.87
N PRO A 69 20.71 3.42 3.11
CA PRO A 69 19.41 4.08 2.99
C PRO A 69 18.73 3.88 1.64
N LYS A 70 19.50 3.81 0.55
CA LYS A 70 18.99 3.55 -0.79
C LYS A 70 18.49 2.12 -0.96
N ASP A 71 19.24 1.16 -0.44
CA ASP A 71 18.89 -0.26 -0.53
C ASP A 71 17.72 -0.57 0.41
N LEU A 72 17.65 0.09 1.57
CA LEU A 72 16.50 0.03 2.47
C LEU A 72 15.22 0.52 1.79
N LEU A 73 15.27 1.69 1.13
CA LEU A 73 14.13 2.19 0.34
C LEU A 73 13.74 1.20 -0.76
N ARG A 74 14.73 0.69 -1.50
CA ARG A 74 14.50 -0.29 -2.56
C ARG A 74 13.81 -1.54 -2.02
N ASN A 75 14.36 -2.11 -0.95
CA ASN A 75 13.81 -3.31 -0.33
C ASN A 75 12.37 -3.07 0.13
N ALA A 76 12.12 -1.99 0.86
CA ALA A 76 10.79 -1.65 1.36
C ALA A 76 9.76 -1.48 0.22
N VAL A 77 10.10 -0.78 -0.87
CA VAL A 77 9.21 -0.57 -2.01
C VAL A 77 8.93 -1.88 -2.75
N VAL A 78 9.96 -2.70 -3.00
CA VAL A 78 9.78 -3.98 -3.68
C VAL A 78 8.94 -4.94 -2.84
N SER A 79 9.23 -5.10 -1.55
CA SER A 79 8.45 -5.95 -0.64
C SER A 79 7.00 -5.49 -0.53
N TYR A 80 6.77 -4.18 -0.41
CA TYR A 80 5.44 -3.59 -0.38
C TYR A 80 4.62 -3.93 -1.63
N LEU A 81 5.16 -3.65 -2.82
CA LEU A 81 4.43 -3.90 -4.08
C LEU A 81 4.28 -5.40 -4.37
N SER A 82 5.26 -6.24 -4.01
CA SER A 82 5.17 -7.69 -4.11
C SER A 82 4.08 -8.25 -3.20
N TYR A 83 3.95 -7.71 -1.98
CA TYR A 83 2.85 -8.08 -1.08
C TYR A 83 1.50 -7.74 -1.69
N ILE A 84 1.34 -6.54 -2.28
CA ILE A 84 0.10 -6.13 -2.93
C ILE A 84 -0.25 -7.05 -4.10
N ASP A 85 0.72 -7.38 -4.95
CA ASP A 85 0.54 -8.30 -6.08
C ASP A 85 0.08 -9.69 -5.64
N ALA A 86 0.72 -10.22 -4.59
CA ALA A 86 0.36 -11.52 -4.02
C ALA A 86 -1.00 -11.52 -3.27
N ASN A 87 -1.49 -10.34 -2.83
CA ASN A 87 -2.70 -10.19 -2.02
C ASN A 87 -3.69 -9.19 -2.63
N ARG A 88 -3.86 -9.20 -3.95
CA ARG A 88 -4.70 -8.23 -4.71
C ARG A 88 -6.11 -8.11 -4.16
N ALA A 89 -6.76 -9.23 -3.84
CA ALA A 89 -8.12 -9.23 -3.28
C ALA A 89 -8.19 -8.48 -1.94
N SER A 90 -7.22 -8.70 -1.05
CA SER A 90 -7.11 -7.98 0.23
C SER A 90 -6.93 -6.48 0.01
N TRP A 91 -6.06 -6.08 -0.94
CA TRP A 91 -5.85 -4.67 -1.28
C TRP A 91 -7.12 -4.00 -1.82
N ILE A 92 -7.84 -4.65 -2.75
CA ILE A 92 -9.11 -4.14 -3.28
C ILE A 92 -10.12 -3.92 -2.16
N VAL A 93 -10.24 -4.86 -1.23
CA VAL A 93 -11.14 -4.73 -0.08
C VAL A 93 -10.75 -3.54 0.81
N LEU A 94 -9.49 -3.42 1.15
CA LEU A 94 -8.99 -2.33 2.02
C LEU A 94 -9.07 -0.97 1.35
N TYR A 95 -8.59 -0.86 0.12
CA TYR A 95 -8.40 0.43 -0.55
C TYR A 95 -9.66 0.91 -1.28
N THR A 96 -10.42 0.01 -1.90
CA THR A 96 -11.58 0.38 -2.71
C THR A 96 -12.89 0.26 -1.94
N GLN A 97 -13.11 -0.89 -1.28
CA GLN A 97 -14.42 -1.15 -0.67
C GLN A 97 -14.59 -0.45 0.68
N ALA A 98 -13.56 -0.44 1.51
CA ALA A 98 -13.66 0.17 2.83
C ALA A 98 -13.62 1.70 2.79
N THR A 99 -12.89 2.31 1.86
CA THR A 99 -12.81 3.78 1.73
C THR A 99 -14.10 4.40 1.20
N SER A 100 -14.91 3.65 0.46
CA SER A 100 -16.22 4.12 -0.04
C SER A 100 -17.33 4.14 1.03
N SER A 101 -17.09 3.56 2.21
CA SER A 101 -18.06 3.48 3.30
C SER A 101 -17.65 4.36 4.49
N GLN A 102 -18.54 5.24 4.95
CA GLN A 102 -18.30 6.06 6.15
C GLN A 102 -18.04 5.22 7.40
N THR A 103 -18.71 4.09 7.54
CA THR A 103 -18.58 3.19 8.70
C THR A 103 -17.17 2.61 8.82
N PHE A 104 -16.52 2.29 7.69
CA PHE A 104 -15.24 1.58 7.68
C PHE A 104 -14.03 2.47 7.38
N SER A 105 -14.26 3.67 6.84
CA SER A 105 -13.19 4.62 6.49
C SER A 105 -12.29 5.00 7.68
N HIS A 106 -12.84 5.00 8.90
CA HIS A 106 -12.06 5.27 10.12
C HIS A 106 -10.99 4.20 10.36
N THR A 107 -11.36 2.92 10.27
CA THR A 107 -10.44 1.79 10.47
C THR A 107 -9.29 1.81 9.46
N VAL A 108 -9.60 2.09 8.18
CA VAL A 108 -8.57 2.20 7.13
C VAL A 108 -7.67 3.41 7.37
N ARG A 109 -8.23 4.54 7.77
CA ARG A 109 -7.46 5.75 8.09
C ARG A 109 -6.49 5.52 9.24
N GLU A 110 -6.92 4.88 10.33
CA GLU A 110 -6.03 4.53 11.44
C GLU A 110 -4.89 3.60 11.01
N GLY A 111 -5.19 2.62 10.14
CA GLY A 111 -4.17 1.76 9.54
C GLY A 111 -3.16 2.56 8.72
N ARG A 112 -3.64 3.49 7.89
CA ARG A 112 -2.81 4.38 7.07
C ARG A 112 -1.92 5.28 7.93
N GLU A 113 -2.46 5.87 9.00
CA GLU A 113 -1.70 6.69 9.95
C GLU A 113 -0.51 5.91 10.54
N LYS A 114 -0.71 4.64 10.93
CA LYS A 114 0.37 3.77 11.43
C LYS A 114 1.49 3.53 10.39
N ILE A 115 1.13 3.42 9.11
CA ILE A 115 2.11 3.28 8.02
C ILE A 115 2.85 4.60 7.80
N VAL A 116 2.15 5.73 7.78
CA VAL A 116 2.77 7.06 7.65
C VAL A 116 3.78 7.29 8.78
N ASP A 117 3.41 7.02 10.03
CA ASP A 117 4.31 7.12 11.19
C ASP A 117 5.54 6.21 11.06
N LEU A 118 5.36 4.98 10.57
CA LEU A 118 6.47 4.06 10.32
C LEU A 118 7.42 4.62 9.27
N VAL A 119 6.88 5.10 8.14
CA VAL A 119 7.66 5.66 7.04
C VAL A 119 8.39 6.94 7.49
N ALA A 120 7.74 7.83 8.27
CA ALA A 120 8.38 9.03 8.81
C ALA A 120 9.60 8.70 9.67
N ARG A 121 9.49 7.71 10.58
CA ARG A 121 10.61 7.23 11.39
C ARG A 121 11.73 6.62 10.54
N LEU A 122 11.39 5.88 9.48
CA LEU A 122 12.39 5.33 8.55
C LEU A 122 13.14 6.43 7.80
N LEU A 123 12.43 7.42 7.28
CA LEU A 123 13.03 8.58 6.62
C LEU A 123 13.96 9.35 7.57
N GLN A 124 13.51 9.60 8.79
CA GLN A 124 14.31 10.28 9.80
C GLN A 124 15.59 9.51 10.15
N SER A 125 15.49 8.20 10.37
CA SER A 125 16.65 7.36 10.72
C SER A 125 17.63 7.17 9.56
N GLY A 126 17.14 7.15 8.31
CA GLY A 126 17.94 6.96 7.11
C GLY A 126 18.57 8.24 6.54
N THR A 127 18.12 9.42 6.98
CA THR A 127 18.61 10.70 6.45
C THR A 127 19.83 11.17 7.23
N ARG A 128 20.99 11.29 6.55
CA ARG A 128 22.20 11.88 7.12
C ARG A 128 22.16 13.40 6.93
N ASN A 129 22.42 14.15 8.00
CA ASN A 129 22.44 15.63 8.00
C ASN A 129 21.15 16.24 7.42
N PRO A 130 19.96 16.00 8.04
CA PRO A 130 18.73 16.62 7.59
C PRO A 130 18.84 18.16 7.72
N GLN A 131 18.19 18.88 6.81
CA GLN A 131 18.05 20.33 6.96
C GLN A 131 17.17 20.63 8.19
N PRO A 132 17.37 21.77 8.88
CA PRO A 132 16.62 22.09 10.10
C PRO A 132 15.10 22.15 9.93
N ASP A 133 14.63 22.39 8.71
CA ASP A 133 13.23 22.49 8.28
C ASP A 133 12.70 21.23 7.56
N THR A 134 13.42 20.12 7.65
CA THR A 134 12.98 18.86 7.01
C THR A 134 11.73 18.33 7.70
N ASP A 135 10.61 18.33 6.97
CA ASP A 135 9.32 17.79 7.42
C ASP A 135 9.18 16.32 7.00
N PHE A 136 9.64 15.41 7.87
CA PHE A 136 9.58 13.98 7.64
C PHE A 136 8.15 13.44 7.61
N ASP A 137 7.22 14.06 8.33
CA ASP A 137 5.83 13.63 8.36
C ASP A 137 5.16 13.94 7.01
N MET A 138 5.37 15.13 6.46
CA MET A 138 4.86 15.49 5.14
C MET A 138 5.51 14.66 4.04
N MET A 139 6.81 14.37 4.14
CA MET A 139 7.50 13.49 3.20
C MET A 139 6.92 12.06 3.24
N ALA A 140 6.62 11.55 4.44
CA ALA A 140 5.99 10.24 4.60
C ALA A 140 4.57 10.21 4.02
N VAL A 141 3.76 11.25 4.25
CA VAL A 141 2.43 11.38 3.64
C VAL A 141 2.51 11.34 2.11
N ALA A 142 3.46 12.07 1.52
CA ALA A 142 3.66 12.09 0.07
C ALA A 142 4.10 10.72 -0.47
N LEU A 143 5.06 10.07 0.21
CA LEU A 143 5.58 8.76 -0.19
C LEU A 143 4.51 7.67 -0.09
N VAL A 144 3.76 7.63 1.01
CA VAL A 144 2.66 6.68 1.22
C VAL A 144 1.56 6.92 0.20
N GLY A 145 1.14 8.16 -0.03
CA GLY A 145 0.09 8.47 -1.02
C GLY A 145 0.48 8.10 -2.45
N ALA A 146 1.73 8.34 -2.86
CA ALA A 146 2.22 7.89 -4.15
C ALA A 146 2.30 6.35 -4.22
N GLY A 147 2.72 5.70 -3.11
CA GLY A 147 2.74 4.25 -2.97
C GLY A 147 1.34 3.63 -3.14
N GLU A 148 0.33 4.21 -2.50
CA GLU A 148 -1.07 3.77 -2.60
C GLU A 148 -1.57 3.85 -4.05
N ALA A 149 -1.28 4.93 -4.76
CA ALA A 149 -1.68 5.09 -6.17
C ALA A 149 -1.02 4.04 -7.08
N VAL A 150 0.28 3.80 -6.89
CA VAL A 150 1.02 2.78 -7.65
C VAL A 150 0.56 1.37 -7.31
N ALA A 151 0.32 1.07 -6.02
CA ALA A 151 -0.20 -0.21 -5.57
C ALA A 151 -1.58 -0.52 -6.16
N ASN A 152 -2.41 0.50 -6.34
CA ASN A 152 -3.70 0.32 -7.01
C ASN A 152 -3.51 -0.16 -8.45
N SER A 153 -2.60 0.45 -9.22
CA SER A 153 -2.28 0.01 -10.59
C SER A 153 -1.69 -1.41 -10.64
N VAL A 154 -0.89 -1.80 -9.64
CA VAL A 154 -0.38 -3.18 -9.53
C VAL A 154 -1.52 -4.15 -9.22
N SER A 155 -2.42 -3.80 -8.29
CA SER A 155 -3.52 -4.68 -7.88
C SER A 155 -4.54 -4.94 -8.99
N THR A 156 -4.74 -3.98 -9.90
CA THR A 156 -5.60 -4.12 -11.09
C THR A 156 -4.89 -4.82 -12.26
N GLY A 157 -3.58 -4.99 -12.20
CA GLY A 157 -2.78 -5.60 -13.26
C GLY A 157 -2.36 -4.61 -14.35
N ASP A 158 -2.57 -3.30 -14.13
CA ASP A 158 -2.20 -2.24 -15.08
C ASP A 158 -0.70 -1.92 -15.02
N ALA A 159 0.00 -2.32 -13.96
CA ALA A 159 1.43 -2.11 -13.78
C ALA A 159 2.13 -3.38 -13.30
N ASP A 160 3.33 -3.63 -13.86
CA ASP A 160 4.24 -4.67 -13.37
C ASP A 160 4.93 -4.22 -12.07
N VAL A 161 5.11 -5.15 -11.12
CA VAL A 161 5.71 -4.87 -9.80
C VAL A 161 7.12 -4.30 -9.93
N HIS A 162 7.96 -4.89 -10.80
CA HIS A 162 9.35 -4.49 -10.94
C HIS A 162 9.47 -3.08 -11.56
N ASP A 163 8.72 -2.81 -12.61
CA ASP A 163 8.69 -1.52 -13.27
C ASP A 163 8.14 -0.42 -12.34
N ALA A 164 7.06 -0.72 -11.61
CA ALA A 164 6.47 0.17 -10.63
C ALA A 164 7.44 0.49 -9.48
N ALA A 165 8.12 -0.53 -8.95
CA ALA A 165 9.12 -0.35 -7.90
C ALA A 165 10.30 0.50 -8.40
N GLN A 166 10.81 0.23 -9.60
CA GLN A 166 11.92 0.98 -10.19
C GLN A 166 11.55 2.46 -10.42
N LEU A 167 10.32 2.72 -10.89
CA LEU A 167 9.80 4.08 -11.04
C LEU A 167 9.77 4.82 -9.69
N MET A 168 9.20 4.21 -8.65
CA MET A 168 9.13 4.81 -7.32
C MET A 168 10.52 5.08 -6.74
N ILE A 169 11.43 4.12 -6.83
CA ILE A 169 12.81 4.27 -6.33
C ILE A 169 13.52 5.42 -7.04
N ASN A 170 13.40 5.52 -8.36
CA ASN A 170 14.01 6.59 -9.13
C ASN A 170 13.43 7.96 -8.75
N LEU A 171 12.11 8.03 -8.58
CA LEU A 171 11.43 9.28 -8.23
C LEU A 171 11.82 9.77 -6.83
N PHE A 172 11.78 8.89 -5.83
CA PHE A 172 12.02 9.28 -4.44
C PHE A 172 13.50 9.43 -4.11
N TRP A 173 14.37 8.63 -4.70
CA TRP A 173 15.81 8.74 -4.47
C TRP A 173 16.48 9.82 -5.32
N GLY A 174 16.10 9.93 -6.60
CA GLY A 174 16.70 10.83 -7.57
C GLY A 174 15.99 12.20 -7.67
N GLY A 175 14.75 12.27 -7.25
CA GLY A 175 13.87 13.41 -7.51
C GLY A 175 13.60 13.60 -9.00
N LEU A 176 13.01 14.74 -9.34
CA LEU A 176 12.72 15.13 -10.74
C LEU A 176 13.92 15.81 -11.42
N LYS A 177 15.13 15.59 -10.94
CA LYS A 177 16.34 16.10 -11.59
C LYS A 177 16.49 15.41 -12.94
N GLY A 178 16.08 16.08 -14.00
CA GLY A 178 16.48 15.70 -15.35
C GLY A 178 18.01 15.63 -15.45
N LYS A 179 18.56 14.80 -16.37
CA LYS A 179 19.98 14.89 -16.71
C LYS A 179 20.30 16.36 -17.01
N PRO A 180 21.43 16.91 -16.50
CA PRO A 180 21.88 18.22 -16.97
C PRO A 180 21.92 18.15 -18.49
N SER A 181 21.27 19.09 -19.16
CA SER A 181 21.43 19.23 -20.61
C SER A 181 22.91 19.48 -20.85
N ASP A 182 23.59 18.60 -21.59
CA ASP A 182 24.91 18.86 -22.12
C ASP A 182 24.80 20.16 -22.90
N THR A 183 25.24 21.26 -22.31
CA THR A 183 25.36 22.54 -22.96
C THR A 183 26.42 22.33 -24.02
N GLN A 184 26.02 22.09 -25.29
CA GLN A 184 26.90 22.13 -26.42
C GLN A 184 27.59 23.49 -26.44
N THR A 185 28.82 23.51 -25.99
CA THR A 185 29.73 24.61 -26.22
C THR A 185 29.94 24.69 -27.75
N HIS A 186 29.24 25.61 -28.36
CA HIS A 186 29.48 26.00 -29.75
C HIS A 186 30.86 26.62 -29.81
N PRO A 187 31.81 26.10 -30.60
CA PRO A 187 33.10 26.77 -30.80
C PRO A 187 32.86 28.08 -31.53
N ALA A 188 33.27 29.18 -30.88
CA ALA A 188 33.27 30.47 -31.52
C ALA A 188 34.19 30.43 -32.74
N THR A 189 33.59 30.56 -33.92
CA THR A 189 34.33 30.81 -35.19
C THR A 189 34.89 32.19 -35.12
N THR A 190 36.21 32.29 -34.95
CA THR A 190 36.98 33.50 -35.17
C THR A 190 37.18 33.68 -36.66
N ALA A 191 36.67 34.77 -37.21
CA ALA A 191 37.05 35.34 -38.49
C ALA A 191 38.08 36.43 -38.30
#